data_e35c6642ba8fcc4491cad8d7a3f24ebf
#
_entry.id   e35c6642ba8fcc4491cad8d7a3f24ebf
#
_cell.length_a   1.000
_cell.length_b   1.000
_cell.length_c   1.000
_cell.angle_alpha   90.00
_cell.angle_beta   90.00
_cell.angle_gamma   90.00
#
_symmetry.space_group_name_H-M   'P 1'
#
loop_
_entity.id
_entity.type
_entity.pdbx_description
1 polymer ?
#
loop_
_entity_poly.entity_id
_entity_poly.type
_entity_poly.pdbx_seq_one_letter_code
_entity_poly.pdbx_strand_id
1 'polypeptide(L)'
;MKPTPPGWPRISCSVFYEDPARAIDWLADAFGFDVRMKVVGEGGRIEHSELTYGDGLIFVGGAGKANAHPERPFPASPRAVGDRNTQALCIFVDDVEAHCAHAREAGARIDKEPTTNDYGDDYWTDRSYLAVDPEGHRWWFMQRLRTSGA
;
A
#
# COMPACT_ATOMS: atom_id res chain seq x y z
N MET A 1 -22.02 -13.64 -10.33
CA MET A 1 -21.35 -12.33 -10.45
C MET A 1 -20.57 -12.31 -11.75
N LYS A 2 -20.67 -11.25 -12.57
CA LYS A 2 -19.91 -11.16 -13.83
C LYS A 2 -18.39 -11.04 -13.53
N PRO A 3 -17.51 -11.52 -14.41
CA PRO A 3 -16.08 -11.33 -14.26
C PRO A 3 -15.69 -9.84 -14.29
N THR A 4 -14.57 -9.50 -13.68
CA THR A 4 -13.96 -8.17 -13.80
C THR A 4 -13.35 -8.00 -15.20
N PRO A 5 -13.10 -6.76 -15.65
CA PRO A 5 -12.29 -6.55 -16.83
C PRO A 5 -10.94 -7.26 -16.71
N PRO A 6 -10.37 -7.76 -17.82
CA PRO A 6 -9.05 -8.41 -17.79
C PRO A 6 -7.99 -7.50 -17.16
N GLY A 7 -7.19 -8.05 -16.25
CA GLY A 7 -6.13 -7.31 -15.55
C GLY A 7 -6.62 -6.37 -14.43
N TRP A 8 -7.91 -6.46 -14.04
CA TRP A 8 -8.46 -5.66 -12.95
C TRP A 8 -8.93 -6.54 -11.80
N PRO A 9 -8.45 -6.32 -10.57
CA PRO A 9 -9.02 -6.98 -9.39
C PRO A 9 -10.42 -6.44 -9.12
N ARG A 10 -11.22 -7.20 -8.40
CA ARG A 10 -12.58 -6.77 -8.02
C ARG A 10 -12.58 -5.66 -6.98
N ILE A 11 -11.54 -5.60 -6.18
CA ILE A 11 -11.35 -4.58 -5.14
C ILE A 11 -10.00 -3.92 -5.39
N SER A 12 -10.00 -2.61 -5.40
CA SER A 12 -8.81 -1.77 -5.46
C SER A 12 -8.89 -0.69 -4.39
N CYS A 13 -7.76 -0.22 -3.92
CA CYS A 13 -7.70 0.82 -2.89
C CYS A 13 -7.08 2.09 -3.45
N SER A 14 -7.58 3.25 -3.02
CA SER A 14 -6.94 4.53 -3.27
C SER A 14 -6.17 5.00 -2.04
N VAL A 15 -4.92 5.40 -2.22
CA VAL A 15 -4.04 5.91 -1.18
C VAL A 15 -3.63 7.33 -1.57
N PHE A 16 -3.73 8.27 -0.62
CA PHE A 16 -3.59 9.68 -0.92
C PHE A 16 -2.39 10.32 -0.23
N TYR A 17 -1.59 11.05 -1.01
CA TYR A 17 -0.34 11.67 -0.59
C TYR A 17 -0.32 13.17 -0.90
N GLU A 18 0.37 13.94 -0.08
CA GLU A 18 0.65 15.35 -0.37
C GLU A 18 1.57 15.49 -1.58
N ASP A 19 2.54 14.56 -1.72
CA ASP A 19 3.40 14.42 -2.89
C ASP A 19 3.22 13.03 -3.55
N PRO A 20 2.16 12.86 -4.36
CA PRO A 20 1.88 11.55 -4.99
C PRO A 20 2.95 11.12 -5.99
N ALA A 21 3.64 12.05 -6.65
CA ALA A 21 4.69 11.70 -7.61
C ALA A 21 5.86 11.01 -6.90
N ARG A 22 6.33 11.59 -5.79
CA ARG A 22 7.38 11.01 -4.95
C ARG A 22 6.92 9.70 -4.30
N ALA A 23 5.65 9.64 -3.85
CA ALA A 23 5.11 8.44 -3.23
C ALA A 23 5.08 7.25 -4.19
N ILE A 24 4.72 7.45 -5.46
CA ILE A 24 4.74 6.40 -6.48
C ILE A 24 6.15 5.80 -6.62
N ASP A 25 7.15 6.65 -6.79
CA ASP A 25 8.53 6.22 -6.99
C ASP A 25 9.06 5.51 -5.72
N TRP A 26 8.73 6.02 -4.53
CA TRP A 26 9.13 5.43 -3.26
C TRP A 26 8.45 4.07 -3.00
N LEU A 27 7.14 3.93 -3.27
CA LEU A 27 6.42 2.68 -3.11
C LEU A 27 6.95 1.58 -4.04
N ALA A 28 7.33 1.95 -5.26
CA ALA A 28 7.96 1.02 -6.19
C ALA A 28 9.32 0.55 -5.68
N ASP A 29 10.17 1.46 -5.22
CA ASP A 29 11.51 1.15 -4.71
C ASP A 29 11.46 0.39 -3.37
N ALA A 30 10.72 0.90 -2.38
CA ALA A 30 10.75 0.39 -1.01
C ALA A 30 9.89 -0.86 -0.79
N PHE A 31 8.74 -0.95 -1.46
CA PHE A 31 7.77 -2.02 -1.25
C PHE A 31 7.62 -2.96 -2.45
N GLY A 32 8.28 -2.67 -3.57
CA GLY A 32 8.29 -3.54 -4.74
C GLY A 32 6.99 -3.49 -5.57
N PHE A 33 6.27 -2.37 -5.54
CA PHE A 33 5.14 -2.17 -6.46
C PHE A 33 5.62 -1.95 -7.90
N ASP A 34 4.90 -2.55 -8.84
CA ASP A 34 5.08 -2.25 -10.26
C ASP A 34 4.20 -1.05 -10.65
N VAL A 35 4.80 -0.03 -11.26
CA VAL A 35 4.04 1.12 -11.78
C VAL A 35 3.43 0.75 -13.13
N ARG A 36 2.15 0.37 -13.14
CA ARG A 36 1.42 0.00 -14.35
C ARG A 36 1.05 1.22 -15.19
N MET A 37 0.67 2.32 -14.54
CA MET A 37 0.31 3.56 -15.20
C MET A 37 0.63 4.77 -14.33
N LYS A 38 1.10 5.85 -14.97
CA LYS A 38 1.33 7.14 -14.32
C LYS A 38 1.00 8.24 -15.33
N VAL A 39 -0.11 8.92 -15.14
CA VAL A 39 -0.55 10.05 -15.98
C VAL A 39 -0.21 11.34 -15.27
N VAL A 40 0.70 12.11 -15.88
CA VAL A 40 1.18 13.38 -15.36
C VAL A 40 0.54 14.51 -16.13
N GLY A 41 -0.15 15.39 -15.44
CA GLY A 41 -0.78 16.58 -15.99
C GLY A 41 0.09 17.84 -15.86
N GLU A 42 -0.56 18.96 -16.01
CA GLU A 42 0.09 20.28 -15.92
C GLU A 42 0.76 20.49 -14.55
N GLY A 43 1.95 21.07 -14.56
CA GLY A 43 2.73 21.34 -13.34
C GLY A 43 3.25 20.08 -12.63
N GLY A 44 3.25 18.92 -13.28
CA GLY A 44 3.70 17.66 -12.68
C GLY A 44 2.66 16.97 -11.79
N ARG A 45 1.41 17.43 -11.81
CA ARG A 45 0.32 16.85 -11.03
C ARG A 45 0.01 15.42 -11.50
N ILE A 46 -0.17 14.49 -10.57
CA ILE A 46 -0.63 13.14 -10.88
C ILE A 46 -2.13 13.17 -11.11
N GLU A 47 -2.55 12.98 -12.36
CA GLU A 47 -3.96 12.90 -12.75
C GLU A 47 -4.53 11.51 -12.50
N HIS A 48 -3.73 10.48 -12.73
CA HIS A 48 -4.08 9.09 -12.49
C HIS A 48 -2.82 8.25 -12.30
N SER A 49 -2.89 7.25 -11.45
CA SER A 49 -1.84 6.25 -11.31
C SER A 49 -2.39 4.89 -10.97
N GLU A 50 -1.69 3.86 -11.38
CA GLU A 50 -2.00 2.47 -11.11
C GLU A 50 -0.70 1.75 -10.72
N LEU A 51 -0.67 1.22 -9.50
CA LEU A 51 0.43 0.41 -9.02
C LEU A 51 -0.10 -0.99 -8.72
N THR A 52 0.62 -2.01 -9.16
CA THR A 52 0.25 -3.40 -8.93
C THR A 52 1.24 -4.09 -8.00
N TYR A 53 0.73 -5.06 -7.23
CA TYR A 53 1.53 -6.01 -6.48
C TYR A 53 0.88 -7.38 -6.65
N GLY A 54 1.49 -8.25 -7.47
CA GLY A 54 0.85 -9.49 -7.91
C GLY A 54 -0.49 -9.21 -8.59
N ASP A 55 -1.57 -9.75 -8.06
CA ASP A 55 -2.94 -9.54 -8.53
C ASP A 55 -3.66 -8.35 -7.87
N GLY A 56 -3.00 -7.66 -6.93
CA GLY A 56 -3.51 -6.47 -6.27
C GLY A 56 -3.29 -5.19 -7.08
N LEU A 57 -4.17 -4.21 -6.90
CA LEU A 57 -4.08 -2.90 -7.54
C LEU A 57 -4.40 -1.79 -6.55
N ILE A 58 -3.55 -0.79 -6.52
CA ILE A 58 -3.81 0.47 -5.80
C ILE A 58 -3.73 1.67 -6.75
N PHE A 59 -4.44 2.73 -6.38
CA PHE A 59 -4.33 4.05 -7.00
C PHE A 59 -3.62 4.98 -6.03
N VAL A 60 -2.62 5.70 -6.50
CA VAL A 60 -1.95 6.74 -5.72
C VAL A 60 -2.40 8.08 -6.24
N GLY A 61 -3.05 8.85 -5.40
CA GLY A 61 -3.62 10.15 -5.72
C GLY A 61 -3.11 11.27 -4.84
N GLY A 62 -3.38 12.50 -5.26
CA GLY A 62 -3.02 13.70 -4.50
C GLY A 62 -4.00 13.98 -3.36
N ALA A 63 -3.48 14.31 -2.18
CA ALA A 63 -4.20 14.76 -1.02
C ALA A 63 -4.27 16.29 -0.95
N GLY A 64 -5.18 16.79 -0.10
CA GLY A 64 -5.28 18.21 0.23
C GLY A 64 -6.00 19.08 -0.80
N LYS A 65 -6.06 20.37 -0.49
CA LYS A 65 -6.83 21.36 -1.26
C LYS A 65 -6.38 21.52 -2.71
N ALA A 66 -5.09 21.31 -2.99
CA ALA A 66 -4.55 21.38 -4.34
C ALA A 66 -5.15 20.31 -5.29
N ASN A 67 -5.70 19.25 -4.72
CA ASN A 67 -6.35 18.14 -5.44
C ASN A 67 -7.88 18.10 -5.22
N ALA A 68 -8.45 19.20 -4.71
CA ALA A 68 -9.89 19.29 -4.50
C ALA A 68 -10.66 19.24 -5.82
N HIS A 69 -11.80 18.57 -5.79
CA HIS A 69 -12.75 18.53 -6.90
C HIS A 69 -14.05 19.20 -6.45
N PRO A 70 -14.73 20.01 -7.31
CA PRO A 70 -15.94 20.72 -6.91
C PRO A 70 -17.06 19.85 -6.36
N GLU A 71 -17.16 18.62 -6.85
CA GLU A 71 -18.25 17.69 -6.53
C GLU A 71 -17.91 16.64 -5.48
N ARG A 72 -16.71 16.69 -4.90
CA ARG A 72 -16.29 15.71 -3.89
C ARG A 72 -15.32 16.31 -2.88
N PRO A 73 -15.33 15.86 -1.62
CA PRO A 73 -14.33 16.22 -0.64
C PRO A 73 -12.93 15.87 -1.14
N PHE A 74 -11.96 16.69 -0.85
CA PHE A 74 -10.56 16.35 -1.10
C PHE A 74 -10.05 15.38 -0.02
N PRO A 75 -9.28 14.35 -0.41
CA PRO A 75 -8.73 13.40 0.53
C PRO A 75 -7.60 14.02 1.36
N ALA A 76 -7.29 13.41 2.50
CA ALA A 76 -6.18 13.77 3.36
C ALA A 76 -5.14 12.66 3.40
N SER A 77 -3.85 13.02 3.51
CA SER A 77 -2.81 12.08 3.93
C SER A 77 -2.82 11.93 5.46
N PRO A 78 -2.30 10.83 6.03
CA PRO A 78 -2.18 10.67 7.48
C PRO A 78 -1.47 11.83 8.17
N ARG A 79 -0.42 12.36 7.56
CA ARG A 79 0.34 13.53 8.04
C ARG A 79 -0.56 14.75 8.28
N ALA A 80 -1.52 14.99 7.41
CA ALA A 80 -2.43 16.12 7.51
C ALA A 80 -3.49 15.98 8.63
N VAL A 81 -3.66 14.76 9.17
CA VAL A 81 -4.67 14.45 10.19
C VAL A 81 -4.05 13.86 11.47
N GLY A 82 -2.82 14.26 11.79
CA GLY A 82 -2.11 13.84 13.01
C GLY A 82 -1.69 12.37 12.99
N ASP A 83 -1.20 11.91 11.85
CA ASP A 83 -0.69 10.55 11.60
C ASP A 83 -1.73 9.43 11.85
N ARG A 84 -3.00 9.76 11.71
CA ARG A 84 -4.10 8.81 11.85
C ARG A 84 -4.38 8.10 10.54
N ASN A 85 -4.62 6.79 10.62
CA ASN A 85 -5.05 5.97 9.49
C ASN A 85 -6.48 5.49 9.72
N THR A 86 -7.31 5.52 8.67
CA THR A 86 -8.67 4.97 8.68
C THR A 86 -8.72 3.56 8.11
N GLN A 87 -7.67 3.15 7.39
CA GLN A 87 -7.46 1.80 6.86
C GLN A 87 -5.97 1.48 6.82
N ALA A 88 -5.65 0.19 6.70
CA ALA A 88 -4.32 -0.30 6.36
C ALA A 88 -4.47 -1.36 5.26
N LEU A 89 -3.47 -1.45 4.39
CA LEU A 89 -3.41 -2.51 3.41
C LEU A 89 -2.63 -3.68 3.98
N CYS A 90 -3.09 -4.89 3.62
CA CYS A 90 -2.44 -6.15 3.97
C CYS A 90 -1.99 -6.81 2.68
N ILE A 91 -0.69 -7.07 2.55
CA ILE A 91 -0.06 -7.57 1.33
C ILE A 91 0.68 -8.85 1.68
N PHE A 92 0.43 -9.93 0.93
CA PHE A 92 1.24 -11.13 1.04
C PHE A 92 2.53 -10.99 0.25
N VAL A 93 3.64 -11.36 0.88
CA VAL A 93 4.99 -11.39 0.31
C VAL A 93 5.59 -12.79 0.47
N ASP A 94 6.53 -13.14 -0.39
CA ASP A 94 7.16 -14.46 -0.38
C ASP A 94 8.17 -14.64 0.76
N ASP A 95 8.90 -13.57 1.11
CA ASP A 95 9.89 -13.54 2.19
C ASP A 95 9.75 -12.24 2.99
N VAL A 96 9.10 -12.33 4.12
CA VAL A 96 8.81 -11.16 4.96
C VAL A 96 10.06 -10.55 5.61
N GLU A 97 11.10 -11.36 5.87
CA GLU A 97 12.36 -10.86 6.46
C GLU A 97 13.13 -10.03 5.43
N ALA A 98 13.32 -10.58 4.23
CA ALA A 98 14.01 -9.89 3.15
C ALA A 98 13.25 -8.61 2.74
N HIS A 99 11.91 -8.67 2.65
CA HIS A 99 11.08 -7.53 2.33
C HIS A 99 11.18 -6.43 3.41
N CYS A 100 11.15 -6.79 4.69
CA CYS A 100 11.30 -5.83 5.81
C CYS A 100 12.67 -5.17 5.80
N ALA A 101 13.75 -5.93 5.57
CA ALA A 101 15.10 -5.40 5.50
C ALA A 101 15.23 -4.37 4.36
N HIS A 102 14.75 -4.71 3.17
CA HIS A 102 14.75 -3.82 2.02
C HIS A 102 13.93 -2.54 2.26
N ALA A 103 12.71 -2.68 2.77
CA ALA A 103 11.84 -1.54 3.09
C ALA A 103 12.51 -0.58 4.10
N ARG A 104 13.19 -1.12 5.11
CA ARG A 104 13.94 -0.32 6.09
C ARG A 104 15.10 0.44 5.45
N GLU A 105 15.88 -0.21 4.60
CA GLU A 105 16.98 0.43 3.86
C GLU A 105 16.48 1.56 2.96
N ALA A 106 15.30 1.40 2.37
CA ALA A 106 14.64 2.42 1.56
C ALA A 106 13.94 3.53 2.38
N GLY A 107 14.04 3.49 3.71
CA GLY A 107 13.57 4.55 4.61
C GLY A 107 12.19 4.35 5.21
N ALA A 108 11.60 3.17 5.12
CA ALA A 108 10.38 2.84 5.84
C ALA A 108 10.65 2.80 7.36
N ARG A 109 9.73 3.38 8.14
CA ARG A 109 9.73 3.18 9.58
C ARG A 109 9.06 1.83 9.87
N ILE A 110 9.70 1.00 10.66
CA ILE A 110 9.14 -0.29 11.08
C ILE A 110 8.50 -0.12 12.46
N ASP A 111 7.18 -0.09 12.50
CA ASP A 111 6.40 0.05 13.75
C ASP A 111 6.23 -1.28 14.47
N LYS A 112 6.27 -2.40 13.73
CA LYS A 112 6.30 -3.75 14.30
C LYS A 112 7.26 -4.60 13.50
N GLU A 113 8.25 -5.18 14.18
CA GLU A 113 9.22 -6.11 13.60
C GLU A 113 8.54 -7.43 13.14
N PRO A 114 9.14 -8.15 12.17
CA PRO A 114 8.65 -9.42 11.75
C PRO A 114 8.40 -10.38 12.92
N THR A 115 7.14 -10.76 13.11
CA THR A 115 6.68 -11.58 14.23
C THR A 115 5.79 -12.69 13.70
N THR A 116 5.99 -13.91 14.20
CA THR A 116 5.14 -15.05 13.89
C THR A 116 3.92 -15.05 14.81
N ASN A 117 2.74 -15.16 14.21
CA ASN A 117 1.47 -15.31 14.92
C ASN A 117 0.85 -16.64 14.51
N ASP A 118 0.71 -17.54 15.47
CA ASP A 118 -0.02 -18.80 15.29
C ASP A 118 -1.43 -18.63 15.82
N TYR A 119 -2.41 -18.85 14.94
CA TYR A 119 -3.83 -18.69 15.26
C TYR A 119 -4.50 -20.01 15.64
N GLY A 120 -3.73 -21.08 15.80
CA GLY A 120 -4.20 -22.42 16.17
C GLY A 120 -4.40 -23.36 14.98
N ASP A 121 -4.63 -24.64 15.29
CA ASP A 121 -4.65 -25.72 14.30
C ASP A 121 -5.80 -25.59 13.28
N ASP A 122 -6.93 -25.03 13.71
CA ASP A 122 -8.10 -24.81 12.84
C ASP A 122 -7.93 -23.61 11.89
N TYR A 123 -6.88 -22.84 12.06
CA TYR A 123 -6.63 -21.60 11.31
C TYR A 123 -5.28 -21.66 10.59
N TRP A 124 -4.50 -20.60 10.69
CA TRP A 124 -3.23 -20.45 9.97
C TRP A 124 -2.14 -19.88 10.87
N THR A 125 -0.93 -19.91 10.37
CA THR A 125 0.22 -19.24 10.96
C THR A 125 0.80 -18.27 9.94
N ASP A 126 0.91 -17.02 10.31
CA ASP A 126 1.53 -15.96 9.52
C ASP A 126 2.75 -15.39 10.23
N ARG A 127 3.73 -14.98 9.44
CA ARG A 127 4.76 -14.06 9.88
C ARG A 127 4.51 -12.71 9.23
N SER A 128 4.48 -11.63 10.02
CA SER A 128 4.10 -10.31 9.52
C SER A 128 4.86 -9.19 10.21
N TYR A 129 4.98 -8.07 9.50
CA TYR A 129 5.51 -6.83 10.05
C TYR A 129 4.65 -5.63 9.64
N LEU A 130 4.79 -4.51 10.35
CA LEU A 130 4.11 -3.25 10.06
C LEU A 130 5.11 -2.19 9.67
N ALA A 131 5.02 -1.71 8.44
CA ALA A 131 5.77 -0.56 7.94
C ALA A 131 4.90 0.69 7.89
N VAL A 132 5.56 1.83 7.99
CA VAL A 132 4.97 3.16 7.80
C VAL A 132 5.77 3.88 6.74
N ASP A 133 5.07 4.38 5.72
CA ASP A 133 5.69 5.12 4.63
C ASP A 133 6.02 6.59 5.04
N PRO A 134 6.70 7.37 4.19
CA PRO A 134 7.12 8.72 4.53
C PRO A 134 5.98 9.70 4.85
N GLU A 135 4.75 9.43 4.43
CA GLU A 135 3.58 10.26 4.73
C GLU A 135 2.64 9.67 5.81
N GLY A 136 3.04 8.54 6.41
CA GLY A 136 2.37 7.99 7.59
C GLY A 136 1.31 6.94 7.29
N HIS A 137 1.16 6.47 6.05
CA HIS A 137 0.30 5.32 5.78
C HIS A 137 0.91 4.05 6.33
N ARG A 138 0.06 3.19 6.90
CA ARG A 138 0.43 1.92 7.50
C ARG A 138 0.18 0.77 6.55
N TRP A 139 1.21 -0.12 6.44
CA TRP A 139 1.25 -1.24 5.52
C TRP A 139 1.62 -2.50 6.27
N TRP A 140 0.72 -3.49 6.25
CA TRP A 140 1.01 -4.83 6.74
C TRP A 140 1.55 -5.68 5.61
N PHE A 141 2.72 -6.28 5.83
CA PHE A 141 3.29 -7.29 4.95
C PHE A 141 3.31 -8.63 5.67
N MET A 142 2.83 -9.68 5.00
CA MET A 142 2.57 -10.97 5.61
C MET A 142 3.10 -12.09 4.73
N GLN A 143 3.67 -13.11 5.37
CA GLN A 143 4.03 -14.38 4.75
C GLN A 143 3.21 -15.48 5.40
N ARG A 144 2.48 -16.27 4.61
CA ARG A 144 1.75 -17.43 5.10
C ARG A 144 2.74 -18.57 5.34
N LEU A 145 2.92 -19.00 6.60
CA LEU A 145 3.78 -20.11 6.97
C LEU A 145 3.02 -21.44 7.02
N ARG A 146 1.75 -21.42 7.41
CA ARG A 146 0.87 -22.60 7.48
C ARG A 146 -0.57 -22.20 7.16
N THR A 147 -1.23 -23.00 6.34
CA THR A 147 -2.68 -22.88 6.07
C THR A 147 -3.41 -24.01 6.80
N SER A 148 -4.62 -23.76 7.30
CA SER A 148 -5.46 -24.81 7.90
C SER A 148 -5.76 -25.91 6.89
N GLY A 149 -5.70 -27.17 7.35
CA GLY A 149 -6.04 -28.34 6.53
C GLY A 149 -5.01 -28.73 5.46
N ALA A 150 -3.77 -28.25 5.56
CA ALA A 150 -2.64 -28.70 4.74
C ALA A 150 -1.84 -29.79 5.46
#